data_b1da40e397936038d509001dae4ce148
#
_entry.id   b1da40e397936038d509001dae4ce148
#
_cell.length_a   1.000
_cell.length_b   1.000
_cell.length_c   1.000
_cell.angle_alpha   90.00
_cell.angle_beta   90.00
_cell.angle_gamma   90.00
#
_symmetry.space_group_name_H-M   'P 1'
#
loop_
_entity.id
_entity.type
_entity.pdbx_description
1 polymer ?
#
loop_
_entity_poly.entity_id
_entity_poly.type
_entity_poly.pdbx_seq_one_letter_code
_entity_poly.pdbx_strand_id
1 'polypeptide(L)'
;MAHKTRVNGTIYDVKGGKCLVNGTVYDIKKGRTLINGTGYDITFAPSYDPVFANNTWEQIIAACHNNEVPDTWKVADHKTMTINGVDYQIDIIGKNHDDYSDGSGKAQLTFQMHDCYGESKNMNSSNTNRGGWKSCAMRKAHLPAILALMPTAIQNGIREVNKMTSARDISTTINTTADKLFLLSEIEIFGSVSYSKSGEGTQYDYYKAGNSRVKKLNGGACNWWERSPDGRNSNGFCLVNITGDADYRRANNAFGVAFGFCF
;
A
#
# COMPACT_ATOMS: atom_id res chain seq x y z
N MET A 1 -10.34 -14.71 24.12
CA MET A 1 -11.60 -15.39 24.49
C MET A 1 -12.75 -14.52 24.00
N ALA A 2 -13.70 -15.07 23.23
CA ALA A 2 -14.89 -14.33 22.85
C ALA A 2 -15.75 -14.09 24.10
N HIS A 3 -16.19 -12.85 24.32
CA HIS A 3 -17.11 -12.53 25.38
C HIS A 3 -18.52 -12.99 25.03
N LYS A 4 -19.20 -13.64 25.95
CA LYS A 4 -20.53 -14.18 25.77
C LYS A 4 -21.49 -13.54 26.75
N THR A 5 -22.69 -13.18 26.30
CA THR A 5 -23.79 -12.77 27.18
C THR A 5 -24.93 -13.77 27.06
N ARG A 6 -25.73 -13.90 28.12
CA ARG A 6 -26.91 -14.76 28.12
C ARG A 6 -28.16 -13.88 28.13
N VAL A 7 -29.01 -14.04 27.16
CA VAL A 7 -30.32 -13.39 27.09
C VAL A 7 -31.38 -14.49 26.95
N ASN A 8 -32.36 -14.53 27.85
CA ASN A 8 -33.46 -15.53 27.88
C ASN A 8 -32.92 -16.98 27.73
N GLY A 9 -31.84 -17.30 28.44
CA GLY A 9 -31.26 -18.65 28.42
C GLY A 9 -30.33 -18.94 27.24
N THR A 10 -30.30 -18.14 26.19
CA THR A 10 -29.42 -18.31 25.00
C THR A 10 -28.12 -17.53 25.20
N ILE A 11 -26.99 -18.17 24.82
CA ILE A 11 -25.67 -17.56 24.90
C ILE A 11 -25.35 -16.92 23.56
N TYR A 12 -24.97 -15.64 23.59
CA TYR A 12 -24.56 -14.85 22.43
C TYR A 12 -23.11 -14.39 22.57
N ASP A 13 -22.39 -14.34 21.46
CA ASP A 13 -21.07 -13.70 21.40
C ASP A 13 -21.26 -12.18 21.41
N VAL A 14 -20.59 -11.49 22.34
CA VAL A 14 -20.59 -10.03 22.40
C VAL A 14 -19.43 -9.53 21.53
N LYS A 15 -19.76 -9.02 20.34
CA LYS A 15 -18.78 -8.49 19.38
C LYS A 15 -18.55 -6.98 19.48
N GLY A 16 -19.37 -6.28 20.27
CA GLY A 16 -19.26 -4.85 20.48
C GLY A 16 -20.39 -4.34 21.36
N GLY A 17 -20.29 -3.12 21.83
CA GLY A 17 -21.33 -2.45 22.62
C GLY A 17 -21.46 -0.99 22.17
N LYS A 18 -22.68 -0.45 22.30
CA LYS A 18 -22.94 0.97 22.07
C LYS A 18 -23.57 1.57 23.33
N CYS A 19 -23.20 2.80 23.65
CA CYS A 19 -23.87 3.58 24.69
C CYS A 19 -24.43 4.86 24.11
N LEU A 20 -25.56 5.31 24.65
CA LEU A 20 -26.20 6.58 24.32
C LEU A 20 -25.91 7.58 25.44
N VAL A 21 -25.21 8.67 25.10
CA VAL A 21 -24.94 9.76 26.06
C VAL A 21 -25.45 11.06 25.44
N ASN A 22 -26.37 11.71 26.10
CA ASN A 22 -26.98 12.97 25.66
C ASN A 22 -27.47 12.94 24.19
N GLY A 23 -28.12 11.86 23.81
CA GLY A 23 -28.64 11.68 22.44
C GLY A 23 -27.60 11.25 21.37
N THR A 24 -26.31 11.14 21.73
CA THR A 24 -25.26 10.69 20.83
C THR A 24 -24.87 9.24 21.13
N VAL A 25 -24.77 8.42 20.10
CA VAL A 25 -24.36 7.01 20.20
C VAL A 25 -22.84 6.90 20.11
N TYR A 26 -22.23 6.26 21.11
CA TYR A 26 -20.80 5.99 21.17
C TYR A 26 -20.53 4.49 21.14
N ASP A 27 -19.49 4.07 20.44
CA ASP A 27 -19.00 2.70 20.52
C ASP A 27 -18.23 2.48 21.82
N ILE A 28 -18.60 1.43 22.56
CA ILE A 28 -17.89 1.03 23.78
C ILE A 28 -16.69 0.20 23.38
N LYS A 29 -15.48 0.77 23.48
CA LYS A 29 -14.22 0.07 23.19
C LYS A 29 -13.72 -0.78 24.35
N LYS A 30 -14.07 -0.43 25.58
CA LYS A 30 -13.71 -1.13 26.82
C LYS A 30 -14.87 -1.11 27.80
N GLY A 31 -15.06 -2.18 28.51
CA GLY A 31 -16.03 -2.30 29.59
C GLY A 31 -15.42 -3.07 30.75
N ARG A 32 -16.16 -3.18 31.83
CA ARG A 32 -15.82 -4.03 32.98
C ARG A 32 -17.02 -4.86 33.38
N THR A 33 -16.80 -6.15 33.60
CA THR A 33 -17.83 -7.04 34.14
C THR A 33 -17.39 -7.58 35.50
N LEU A 34 -18.35 -7.92 36.34
CA LEU A 34 -18.13 -8.58 37.62
C LEU A 34 -18.62 -10.01 37.53
N ILE A 35 -17.76 -10.95 37.83
CA ILE A 35 -18.11 -12.38 37.95
C ILE A 35 -17.71 -12.82 39.34
N ASN A 36 -18.69 -13.22 40.16
CA ASN A 36 -18.50 -13.60 41.57
C ASN A 36 -17.72 -12.56 42.38
N GLY A 37 -18.00 -11.28 42.18
CA GLY A 37 -17.35 -10.17 42.86
C GLY A 37 -15.95 -9.78 42.29
N THR A 38 -15.42 -10.52 41.36
CA THR A 38 -14.14 -10.21 40.70
C THR A 38 -14.38 -9.42 39.42
N GLY A 39 -13.71 -8.27 39.27
CA GLY A 39 -13.80 -7.42 38.09
C GLY A 39 -12.91 -7.91 36.95
N TYR A 40 -13.48 -8.05 35.76
CA TYR A 40 -12.76 -8.40 34.55
C TYR A 40 -12.93 -7.28 33.52
N ASP A 41 -11.84 -6.88 32.89
CA ASP A 41 -11.88 -5.92 31.80
C ASP A 41 -12.36 -6.61 30.52
N ILE A 42 -13.34 -5.98 29.85
CA ILE A 42 -13.84 -6.41 28.53
C ILE A 42 -13.31 -5.43 27.51
N THR A 43 -12.57 -5.94 26.54
CA THR A 43 -12.17 -5.18 25.35
C THR A 43 -12.96 -5.73 24.17
N PHE A 44 -13.71 -4.87 23.51
CA PHE A 44 -14.41 -5.24 22.28
C PHE A 44 -13.44 -5.04 21.12
N ALA A 45 -13.30 -6.06 20.27
CA ALA A 45 -12.56 -5.91 19.01
C ALA A 45 -13.23 -4.80 18.19
N PRO A 46 -12.47 -3.94 17.51
CA PRO A 46 -13.04 -2.96 16.59
C PRO A 46 -13.90 -3.67 15.55
N SER A 47 -15.10 -3.12 15.34
CA SER A 47 -15.99 -3.59 14.28
C SER A 47 -15.63 -2.82 13.00
N TYR A 48 -15.11 -3.50 12.00
CA TYR A 48 -14.86 -2.92 10.68
C TYR A 48 -16.07 -3.14 9.77
N ASP A 49 -16.41 -2.13 8.96
CA ASP A 49 -17.46 -2.28 7.94
C ASP A 49 -17.01 -3.30 6.90
N PRO A 50 -17.88 -4.24 6.48
CA PRO A 50 -17.55 -5.21 5.45
C PRO A 50 -17.23 -4.59 4.09
N VAL A 51 -17.73 -3.40 3.81
CA VAL A 51 -17.38 -2.60 2.64
C VAL A 51 -16.14 -1.77 2.93
N PHE A 52 -15.05 -2.03 2.24
CA PHE A 52 -13.74 -1.38 2.48
C PHE A 52 -13.85 0.16 2.52
N ALA A 53 -14.52 0.77 1.54
CA ALA A 53 -14.62 2.20 1.38
C ALA A 53 -15.33 2.93 2.55
N ASN A 54 -16.18 2.21 3.29
CA ASN A 54 -16.94 2.78 4.42
C ASN A 54 -16.09 2.98 5.68
N ASN A 55 -14.91 2.35 5.76
CA ASN A 55 -14.02 2.47 6.91
C ASN A 55 -13.19 3.75 6.80
N THR A 56 -12.85 4.37 7.93
CA THR A 56 -11.86 5.46 7.95
C THR A 56 -10.47 4.91 7.69
N TRP A 57 -9.52 5.76 7.32
CA TRP A 57 -8.12 5.32 7.16
C TRP A 57 -7.53 4.82 8.48
N GLU A 58 -7.90 5.42 9.62
CA GLU A 58 -7.47 4.97 10.96
C GLU A 58 -8.00 3.56 11.27
N GLN A 59 -9.24 3.25 10.87
CA GLN A 59 -9.79 1.89 11.01
C GLN A 59 -9.04 0.90 10.12
N ILE A 60 -8.72 1.26 8.88
CA ILE A 60 -7.96 0.42 7.96
C ILE A 60 -6.54 0.16 8.49
N ILE A 61 -5.86 1.20 8.98
CA ILE A 61 -4.55 1.08 9.63
C ILE A 61 -4.63 0.13 10.82
N ALA A 62 -5.64 0.32 11.69
CA ALA A 62 -5.82 -0.53 12.86
C ALA A 62 -6.09 -1.99 12.48
N ALA A 63 -6.91 -2.23 11.46
CA ALA A 63 -7.18 -3.58 10.96
C ALA A 63 -5.90 -4.27 10.45
N CYS A 64 -5.06 -3.55 9.71
CA CYS A 64 -3.78 -4.08 9.22
C CYS A 64 -2.80 -4.35 10.36
N HIS A 65 -2.62 -3.41 11.29
CA HIS A 65 -1.67 -3.54 12.39
C HIS A 65 -2.05 -4.62 13.40
N ASN A 66 -3.36 -4.88 13.56
CA ASN A 66 -3.86 -5.90 14.49
C ASN A 66 -4.02 -7.29 13.84
N ASN A 67 -3.71 -7.43 12.55
CA ASN A 67 -4.02 -8.63 11.76
C ASN A 67 -5.52 -9.01 11.78
N GLU A 68 -6.38 -8.00 11.65
CA GLU A 68 -7.85 -8.11 11.74
C GLU A 68 -8.53 -7.66 10.43
N VAL A 69 -7.82 -7.67 9.31
CA VAL A 69 -8.37 -7.29 8.00
C VAL A 69 -9.53 -8.19 7.63
N PRO A 70 -10.75 -7.67 7.41
CA PRO A 70 -11.91 -8.47 7.05
C PRO A 70 -11.69 -9.22 5.72
N ASP A 71 -12.19 -10.45 5.65
CA ASP A 71 -12.15 -11.24 4.41
C ASP A 71 -13.00 -10.63 3.29
N THR A 72 -13.92 -9.76 3.63
CA THR A 72 -14.75 -9.01 2.67
C THR A 72 -13.99 -7.95 1.90
N TRP A 73 -12.88 -7.44 2.44
CA TRP A 73 -12.02 -6.48 1.73
C TRP A 73 -11.20 -7.23 0.70
N LYS A 74 -11.37 -6.87 -0.56
CA LYS A 74 -10.82 -7.59 -1.71
C LYS A 74 -9.77 -6.77 -2.45
N VAL A 75 -8.93 -7.45 -3.21
CA VAL A 75 -8.09 -6.81 -4.23
C VAL A 75 -9.01 -6.08 -5.22
N ALA A 76 -8.60 -4.90 -5.63
CA ALA A 76 -9.34 -3.89 -6.41
C ALA A 76 -10.40 -3.09 -5.65
N ASP A 77 -10.70 -3.40 -4.37
CA ASP A 77 -11.40 -2.43 -3.53
C ASP A 77 -10.57 -1.15 -3.42
N HIS A 78 -11.24 -0.02 -3.36
CA HIS A 78 -10.57 1.27 -3.37
C HIS A 78 -11.20 2.28 -2.42
N LYS A 79 -10.43 3.30 -2.08
CA LYS A 79 -10.85 4.41 -1.23
C LYS A 79 -10.13 5.69 -1.61
N THR A 80 -10.81 6.82 -1.46
CA THR A 80 -10.21 8.14 -1.65
C THR A 80 -9.26 8.49 -0.50
N MET A 81 -8.12 9.08 -0.86
CA MET A 81 -7.17 9.71 0.06
C MET A 81 -6.86 11.11 -0.42
N THR A 82 -7.06 12.11 0.44
CA THR A 82 -6.68 13.49 0.13
C THR A 82 -5.21 13.70 0.45
N ILE A 83 -4.40 14.08 -0.54
CA ILE A 83 -2.98 14.42 -0.36
C ILE A 83 -2.79 15.87 -0.79
N ASN A 84 -2.33 16.73 0.12
CA ASN A 84 -2.15 18.17 -0.11
C ASN A 84 -3.38 18.83 -0.77
N GLY A 85 -4.58 18.51 -0.28
CA GLY A 85 -5.85 19.08 -0.78
C GLY A 85 -6.37 18.51 -2.09
N VAL A 86 -5.72 17.50 -2.67
CA VAL A 86 -6.16 16.80 -3.89
C VAL A 86 -6.57 15.39 -3.55
N ASP A 87 -7.72 14.95 -4.08
CA ASP A 87 -8.25 13.61 -3.87
C ASP A 87 -7.67 12.62 -4.88
N TYR A 88 -7.15 11.51 -4.37
CA TYR A 88 -6.64 10.39 -5.14
C TYR A 88 -7.35 9.10 -4.76
N GLN A 89 -7.73 8.31 -5.75
CA GLN A 89 -8.18 6.94 -5.51
C GLN A 89 -6.97 6.05 -5.20
N ILE A 90 -7.10 5.22 -4.17
CA ILE A 90 -6.10 4.25 -3.73
C ILE A 90 -6.72 2.87 -3.79
N ASP A 91 -6.10 1.95 -4.53
CA ASP A 91 -6.57 0.59 -4.73
C ASP A 91 -5.81 -0.40 -3.84
N ILE A 92 -6.48 -1.44 -3.35
CA ILE A 92 -5.83 -2.63 -2.79
C ILE A 92 -5.27 -3.45 -3.96
N ILE A 93 -3.96 -3.65 -4.00
CA ILE A 93 -3.30 -4.41 -5.08
C ILE A 93 -2.82 -5.79 -4.67
N GLY A 94 -2.70 -6.05 -3.36
CA GLY A 94 -2.26 -7.34 -2.83
C GLY A 94 -2.68 -7.56 -1.38
N LYS A 95 -2.80 -8.84 -1.01
CA LYS A 95 -3.05 -9.28 0.37
C LYS A 95 -1.92 -10.22 0.79
N ASN A 96 -1.29 -9.97 1.95
CA ASN A 96 -0.17 -10.77 2.48
C ASN A 96 0.98 -10.94 1.45
N HIS A 97 1.27 -9.89 0.70
CA HIS A 97 2.24 -9.92 -0.40
C HIS A 97 3.63 -9.48 0.06
N ASP A 98 3.75 -8.29 0.64
CA ASP A 98 5.02 -7.67 0.98
C ASP A 98 5.50 -8.05 2.38
N ASP A 99 6.78 -8.36 2.53
CA ASP A 99 7.40 -8.63 3.82
C ASP A 99 7.78 -7.32 4.52
N TYR A 100 7.43 -7.17 5.80
CA TYR A 100 7.90 -6.04 6.59
C TYR A 100 9.41 -6.07 6.76
N SER A 101 10.02 -4.90 6.73
CA SER A 101 11.49 -4.77 6.82
C SER A 101 12.05 -5.15 8.18
N ASP A 102 11.24 -5.12 9.23
CA ASP A 102 11.58 -5.53 10.60
C ASP A 102 11.46 -7.03 10.86
N GLY A 103 11.05 -7.81 9.86
CA GLY A 103 10.88 -9.27 9.96
C GLY A 103 9.65 -9.72 10.73
N SER A 104 8.72 -8.82 11.07
CA SER A 104 7.50 -9.14 11.83
C SER A 104 6.41 -9.87 11.05
N GLY A 105 6.66 -10.20 9.78
CA GLY A 105 5.72 -10.92 8.90
C GLY A 105 5.40 -10.15 7.63
N LYS A 106 4.19 -10.37 7.11
CA LYS A 106 3.72 -9.77 5.86
C LYS A 106 2.68 -8.68 6.10
N ALA A 107 2.74 -7.64 5.26
CA ALA A 107 1.69 -6.62 5.20
C ALA A 107 0.38 -7.25 4.75
N GLN A 108 -0.68 -7.07 5.55
CA GLN A 108 -1.99 -7.66 5.24
C GLN A 108 -2.60 -7.08 3.96
N LEU A 109 -2.40 -5.77 3.73
CA LEU A 109 -2.82 -5.08 2.53
C LEU A 109 -1.66 -4.27 1.95
N THR A 110 -1.50 -4.38 0.64
CA THR A 110 -0.65 -3.49 -0.16
C THR A 110 -1.54 -2.60 -1.01
N PHE A 111 -1.26 -1.33 -0.98
CA PHE A 111 -2.00 -0.28 -1.69
C PHE A 111 -1.17 0.31 -2.82
N GLN A 112 -1.85 0.81 -3.86
CA GLN A 112 -1.24 1.63 -4.91
C GLN A 112 -2.20 2.73 -5.34
N MET A 113 -1.67 3.85 -5.76
CA MET A 113 -2.44 4.87 -6.45
C MET A 113 -3.12 4.30 -7.71
N HIS A 114 -4.42 4.56 -7.86
CA HIS A 114 -5.18 4.17 -9.05
C HIS A 114 -4.62 4.84 -10.30
N ASP A 115 -4.47 6.15 -10.24
CA ASP A 115 -3.83 7.00 -11.24
C ASP A 115 -2.54 7.62 -10.68
N CYS A 116 -1.84 8.41 -11.45
CA CYS A 116 -0.57 9.01 -11.03
C CYS A 116 -0.79 10.20 -10.09
N TYR A 117 0.18 10.42 -9.20
CA TYR A 117 0.29 11.66 -8.42
C TYR A 117 0.36 12.88 -9.36
N GLY A 118 -0.24 14.00 -8.98
CA GLY A 118 -0.51 15.17 -9.83
C GLY A 118 0.68 15.81 -10.54
N GLU A 119 1.91 15.36 -10.24
CA GLU A 119 3.12 15.88 -10.87
C GLU A 119 4.00 14.75 -11.41
N SER A 120 4.48 14.91 -12.65
CA SER A 120 5.51 14.04 -13.19
C SER A 120 6.87 14.28 -12.50
N LYS A 121 7.64 13.22 -12.30
CA LYS A 121 8.99 13.27 -11.70
C LYS A 121 9.97 12.44 -12.52
N ASN A 122 11.26 12.78 -12.42
CA ASN A 122 12.33 11.96 -12.98
C ASN A 122 12.81 10.91 -11.97
N MET A 123 13.40 9.83 -12.46
CA MET A 123 14.05 8.84 -11.60
C MET A 123 15.38 9.37 -11.04
N ASN A 124 16.13 10.11 -11.86
CA ASN A 124 17.38 10.82 -11.51
C ASN A 124 17.47 12.14 -12.26
N SER A 125 18.18 13.10 -11.72
CA SER A 125 18.48 14.37 -12.39
C SER A 125 19.41 14.19 -13.59
N SER A 126 20.26 13.15 -13.58
CA SER A 126 21.14 12.76 -14.67
C SER A 126 20.64 11.50 -15.36
N ASN A 127 21.08 11.30 -16.60
CA ASN A 127 20.68 10.18 -17.46
C ASN A 127 21.46 8.91 -17.09
N THR A 128 21.19 8.33 -15.92
CA THR A 128 21.85 7.12 -15.42
C THR A 128 20.92 6.32 -14.52
N ASN A 129 21.01 4.98 -14.58
CA ASN A 129 20.37 4.06 -13.62
C ASN A 129 21.38 3.48 -12.61
N ARG A 130 22.60 4.03 -12.55
CA ARG A 130 23.64 3.55 -11.65
C ARG A 130 23.19 3.60 -10.20
N GLY A 131 23.35 2.47 -9.51
CA GLY A 131 22.89 2.28 -8.13
C GLY A 131 21.41 1.90 -8.01
N GLY A 132 20.70 1.77 -9.14
CA GLY A 132 19.32 1.30 -9.22
C GLY A 132 18.35 2.08 -8.36
N TRP A 133 17.27 1.45 -7.95
CA TRP A 133 16.28 2.00 -7.03
C TRP A 133 16.89 2.48 -5.71
N LYS A 134 17.82 1.69 -5.15
CA LYS A 134 18.47 2.01 -3.87
C LYS A 134 19.04 3.43 -3.82
N SER A 135 19.55 3.93 -4.95
CA SER A 135 20.28 5.21 -5.01
C SER A 135 19.57 6.32 -5.75
N CYS A 136 18.46 6.04 -6.47
CA CYS A 136 17.80 7.02 -7.32
C CYS A 136 17.14 8.17 -6.55
N ALA A 137 17.01 9.32 -7.21
CA ALA A 137 16.38 10.50 -6.64
C ALA A 137 14.88 10.29 -6.35
N MET A 138 14.19 9.47 -7.16
CA MET A 138 12.80 9.09 -6.92
C MET A 138 12.62 8.55 -5.51
N ARG A 139 13.41 7.54 -5.14
CA ARG A 139 13.35 6.91 -3.82
C ARG A 139 13.81 7.83 -2.70
N LYS A 140 14.93 8.55 -2.92
CA LYS A 140 15.62 9.30 -1.82
C LYS A 140 15.06 10.69 -1.57
N ALA A 141 14.40 11.28 -2.55
CA ALA A 141 13.93 12.66 -2.46
C ALA A 141 12.44 12.82 -2.82
N HIS A 142 12.01 12.31 -3.98
CA HIS A 142 10.66 12.60 -4.46
C HIS A 142 9.58 11.90 -3.63
N LEU A 143 9.69 10.60 -3.38
CA LEU A 143 8.72 9.87 -2.56
C LEU A 143 8.69 10.33 -1.09
N PRO A 144 9.80 10.60 -0.41
CA PRO A 144 9.79 11.21 0.93
C PRO A 144 9.10 12.58 0.97
N ALA A 145 9.29 13.42 -0.06
CA ALA A 145 8.59 14.70 -0.16
C ALA A 145 7.06 14.52 -0.33
N ILE A 146 6.63 13.54 -1.12
CA ILE A 146 5.20 13.20 -1.27
C ILE A 146 4.66 12.65 0.05
N LEU A 147 5.37 11.74 0.73
CA LEU A 147 4.97 11.20 2.04
C LEU A 147 4.70 12.31 3.05
N ALA A 148 5.54 13.34 3.09
CA ALA A 148 5.38 14.48 4.00
C ALA A 148 4.11 15.31 3.74
N LEU A 149 3.50 15.19 2.56
CA LEU A 149 2.24 15.85 2.19
C LEU A 149 0.98 15.00 2.48
N MET A 150 1.15 13.72 2.83
CA MET A 150 0.05 12.84 3.16
C MET A 150 -0.54 13.17 4.55
N PRO A 151 -1.79 12.78 4.87
CA PRO A 151 -2.34 12.96 6.20
C PRO A 151 -1.47 12.32 7.29
N THR A 152 -1.32 12.98 8.44
CA THR A 152 -0.45 12.52 9.53
C THR A 152 -0.76 11.09 10.00
N ALA A 153 -2.04 10.71 10.06
CA ALA A 153 -2.45 9.35 10.41
C ALA A 153 -1.87 8.32 9.42
N ILE A 154 -1.88 8.63 8.12
CA ILE A 154 -1.32 7.79 7.06
C ILE A 154 0.21 7.70 7.20
N GLN A 155 0.91 8.84 7.35
CA GLN A 155 2.37 8.87 7.52
C GLN A 155 2.83 7.99 8.69
N ASN A 156 2.08 8.03 9.81
CA ASN A 156 2.38 7.26 11.02
C ASN A 156 1.96 5.79 10.90
N GLY A 157 0.92 5.51 10.10
CA GLY A 157 0.40 4.16 9.90
C GLY A 157 1.22 3.33 8.90
N ILE A 158 1.89 3.98 7.93
CA ILE A 158 2.68 3.28 6.92
C ILE A 158 3.90 2.61 7.55
N ARG A 159 4.03 1.30 7.31
CA ARG A 159 5.18 0.49 7.70
C ARG A 159 6.14 0.29 6.52
N GLU A 160 7.42 0.14 6.84
CA GLU A 160 8.43 -0.17 5.83
C GLU A 160 8.36 -1.64 5.41
N VAL A 161 8.43 -1.86 4.10
CA VAL A 161 8.48 -3.20 3.51
C VAL A 161 9.76 -3.38 2.69
N ASN A 162 10.19 -4.63 2.56
CA ASN A 162 11.35 -4.99 1.77
C ASN A 162 11.02 -4.96 0.27
N LYS A 163 11.77 -4.16 -0.48
CA LYS A 163 11.67 -4.12 -1.94
C LYS A 163 12.98 -4.55 -2.58
N MET A 164 12.89 -5.58 -3.41
CA MET A 164 14.01 -6.13 -4.14
C MET A 164 14.14 -5.47 -5.51
N THR A 165 15.35 -5.04 -5.87
CA THR A 165 15.59 -4.39 -7.16
C THR A 165 17.03 -4.61 -7.60
N SER A 166 17.28 -4.82 -8.89
CA SER A 166 18.62 -4.93 -9.45
C SER A 166 19.43 -3.65 -9.20
N ALA A 167 20.74 -3.81 -9.05
CA ALA A 167 21.63 -2.70 -8.70
C ALA A 167 21.85 -1.73 -9.88
N ARG A 168 21.68 -2.21 -11.10
CA ARG A 168 21.81 -1.47 -12.38
C ARG A 168 21.64 -2.42 -13.58
N ASP A 169 21.79 -1.90 -14.81
CA ASP A 169 21.61 -2.57 -16.10
C ASP A 169 22.31 -3.94 -16.25
N ILE A 170 23.62 -3.99 -15.99
CA ILE A 170 24.46 -5.20 -16.21
C ILE A 170 24.66 -6.03 -14.94
N SER A 171 24.11 -5.61 -13.80
CA SER A 171 24.33 -6.28 -12.52
C SER A 171 23.36 -7.44 -12.34
N THR A 172 23.86 -8.57 -11.86
CA THR A 172 23.05 -9.68 -11.32
C THR A 172 22.73 -9.49 -9.82
N THR A 173 23.30 -8.47 -9.19
CA THR A 173 23.08 -8.18 -7.78
C THR A 173 21.69 -7.62 -7.56
N ILE A 174 20.93 -8.25 -6.70
CA ILE A 174 19.64 -7.74 -6.20
C ILE A 174 19.88 -7.06 -4.86
N ASN A 175 19.53 -5.79 -4.77
CA ASN A 175 19.50 -5.02 -3.52
C ASN A 175 18.12 -5.14 -2.87
N THR A 176 18.10 -5.26 -1.57
CA THR A 176 16.89 -5.08 -0.76
C THR A 176 16.92 -3.69 -0.13
N THR A 177 15.80 -2.98 -0.20
CA THR A 177 15.61 -1.69 0.47
C THR A 177 14.36 -1.72 1.34
N ALA A 178 14.41 -1.07 2.49
CA ALA A 178 13.26 -0.84 3.35
C ALA A 178 12.58 0.46 2.89
N ASP A 179 11.33 0.38 2.45
CA ASP A 179 10.63 1.50 1.82
C ASP A 179 9.23 1.70 2.42
N LYS A 180 8.90 2.93 2.82
CA LYS A 180 7.53 3.35 3.18
C LYS A 180 6.68 3.57 1.94
N LEU A 181 7.15 4.39 1.01
CA LEU A 181 6.58 4.53 -0.33
C LEU A 181 7.52 3.91 -1.34
N PHE A 182 6.97 3.20 -2.32
CA PHE A 182 7.75 2.53 -3.36
C PHE A 182 7.04 2.57 -4.71
N LEU A 183 7.81 2.45 -5.79
CA LEU A 183 7.26 2.11 -7.10
C LEU A 183 7.26 0.59 -7.26
N LEU A 184 6.39 0.07 -8.09
CA LEU A 184 6.36 -1.34 -8.42
C LEU A 184 7.51 -1.68 -9.39
N SER A 185 7.95 -2.94 -9.41
CA SER A 185 8.87 -3.44 -10.42
C SER A 185 8.12 -3.97 -11.64
N GLU A 186 8.83 -4.19 -12.74
CA GLU A 186 8.26 -4.79 -13.96
C GLU A 186 7.60 -6.15 -13.66
N ILE A 187 8.27 -7.02 -12.93
CA ILE A 187 7.72 -8.34 -12.59
C ILE A 187 6.50 -8.25 -11.67
N GLU A 188 6.43 -7.27 -10.76
CA GLU A 188 5.27 -7.06 -9.89
C GLU A 188 4.03 -6.62 -10.66
N ILE A 189 4.20 -6.03 -11.85
CA ILE A 189 3.12 -5.57 -12.72
C ILE A 189 2.79 -6.64 -13.78
N PHE A 190 3.79 -7.16 -14.48
CA PHE A 190 3.61 -8.02 -15.66
C PHE A 190 3.70 -9.52 -15.39
N GLY A 191 4.27 -9.93 -14.23
CA GLY A 191 4.54 -11.33 -13.91
C GLY A 191 5.74 -11.91 -14.67
N SER A 192 6.36 -11.12 -15.53
CA SER A 192 7.53 -11.45 -16.36
C SER A 192 8.42 -10.23 -16.55
N VAL A 193 9.61 -10.44 -17.05
CA VAL A 193 10.56 -9.35 -17.36
C VAL A 193 10.75 -9.24 -18.86
N SER A 194 10.65 -8.02 -19.38
CA SER A 194 10.95 -7.66 -20.78
C SER A 194 12.19 -6.78 -20.88
N TYR A 195 12.32 -5.86 -19.92
CA TYR A 195 13.35 -4.84 -19.90
C TYR A 195 14.22 -4.87 -18.64
N SER A 196 13.70 -5.34 -17.51
CA SER A 196 14.41 -5.41 -16.23
C SER A 196 15.18 -6.71 -16.03
N LYS A 197 15.52 -7.03 -14.81
CA LYS A 197 16.15 -8.29 -14.38
C LYS A 197 15.19 -9.09 -13.50
N SER A 198 15.34 -10.40 -13.52
CA SER A 198 14.62 -11.29 -12.60
C SER A 198 15.03 -11.06 -11.14
N GLY A 199 14.17 -11.46 -10.20
CA GLY A 199 14.45 -11.37 -8.77
C GLY A 199 13.96 -10.06 -8.10
N GLU A 200 13.16 -9.26 -8.80
CA GLU A 200 12.64 -8.00 -8.29
C GLU A 200 11.22 -8.13 -7.68
N GLY A 201 10.86 -9.29 -7.15
CA GLY A 201 9.57 -9.57 -6.52
C GLY A 201 8.73 -10.58 -7.30
N THR A 202 7.42 -10.55 -7.05
CA THR A 202 6.40 -11.39 -7.69
C THR A 202 5.19 -10.54 -8.07
N GLN A 203 4.39 -11.00 -9.04
CA GLN A 203 3.24 -10.24 -9.55
C GLN A 203 2.17 -10.06 -8.48
N TYR A 204 1.68 -8.83 -8.34
CA TYR A 204 0.54 -8.53 -7.49
C TYR A 204 -0.76 -9.11 -8.04
N ASP A 205 -1.62 -9.59 -7.14
CA ASP A 205 -2.90 -10.19 -7.50
C ASP A 205 -3.80 -9.26 -8.31
N TYR A 206 -3.73 -7.95 -8.08
CA TYR A 206 -4.43 -6.93 -8.87
C TYR A 206 -4.11 -7.07 -10.37
N TYR A 207 -2.84 -7.12 -10.72
CA TYR A 207 -2.41 -7.21 -12.12
C TYR A 207 -2.54 -8.62 -12.68
N LYS A 208 -2.37 -9.64 -11.84
CA LYS A 208 -2.63 -11.04 -12.20
C LYS A 208 -4.09 -11.30 -12.56
N ALA A 209 -5.02 -10.58 -11.94
CA ALA A 209 -6.45 -10.62 -12.26
C ALA A 209 -6.81 -9.88 -13.56
N GLY A 210 -5.85 -9.26 -14.25
CA GLY A 210 -6.08 -8.55 -15.52
C GLY A 210 -6.58 -7.11 -15.37
N ASN A 211 -6.50 -6.51 -14.19
CA ASN A 211 -6.84 -5.11 -14.01
C ASN A 211 -5.91 -4.19 -14.83
N SER A 212 -6.43 -3.01 -15.17
CA SER A 212 -5.76 -2.06 -16.05
C SER A 212 -4.39 -1.64 -15.51
N ARG A 213 -3.40 -1.59 -16.42
CA ARG A 213 -2.09 -1.00 -16.19
C ARG A 213 -2.00 0.45 -16.70
N VAL A 214 -2.98 0.88 -17.48
CA VAL A 214 -3.06 2.27 -17.95
C VAL A 214 -3.43 3.16 -16.78
N LYS A 215 -2.59 4.14 -16.49
CA LYS A 215 -2.83 5.16 -15.48
C LYS A 215 -2.89 6.55 -16.12
N LYS A 216 -3.55 7.47 -15.45
CA LYS A 216 -3.73 8.84 -15.93
C LYS A 216 -2.93 9.83 -15.09
N LEU A 217 -2.54 10.92 -15.73
CA LEU A 217 -2.03 12.13 -15.08
C LEU A 217 -2.86 13.30 -15.60
N ASN A 218 -3.50 14.04 -14.70
CA ASN A 218 -4.38 15.15 -15.04
C ASN A 218 -5.47 14.76 -16.08
N GLY A 219 -6.04 13.56 -15.94
CA GLY A 219 -7.12 13.05 -16.77
C GLY A 219 -6.70 12.39 -18.09
N GLY A 220 -5.45 12.51 -18.52
CA GLY A 220 -4.89 11.87 -19.73
C GLY A 220 -4.04 10.64 -19.41
N ALA A 221 -4.12 9.59 -20.25
CA ALA A 221 -3.24 8.43 -20.12
C ALA A 221 -1.77 8.86 -20.18
N CYS A 222 -0.94 8.34 -19.30
CA CYS A 222 0.46 8.73 -19.21
C CYS A 222 1.38 7.51 -19.05
N ASN A 223 2.64 7.70 -19.42
CA ASN A 223 3.71 6.80 -19.00
C ASN A 223 3.92 6.98 -17.50
N TRP A 224 4.14 5.87 -16.75
CA TRP A 224 4.42 5.94 -15.33
C TRP A 224 5.56 4.99 -14.93
N TRP A 225 6.41 5.50 -14.04
CA TRP A 225 7.66 4.84 -13.66
C TRP A 225 7.46 3.55 -12.87
N GLU A 226 8.33 2.60 -13.16
CA GLU A 226 8.64 1.45 -12.32
C GLU A 226 9.96 1.69 -11.57
N ARG A 227 10.22 0.91 -10.49
CA ARG A 227 11.50 0.98 -9.79
C ARG A 227 12.63 0.23 -10.49
N SER A 228 12.30 -0.64 -11.44
CA SER A 228 13.25 -1.51 -12.16
C SER A 228 14.18 -0.69 -13.04
N PRO A 229 15.51 -0.79 -12.88
CA PRO A 229 16.45 -0.30 -13.89
C PRO A 229 16.28 -1.07 -15.20
N ASP A 230 16.42 -0.40 -16.34
CA ASP A 230 16.53 -1.08 -17.64
C ASP A 230 17.77 -2.00 -17.62
N GLY A 231 17.55 -3.28 -17.80
CA GLY A 231 18.59 -4.31 -17.74
C GLY A 231 19.54 -4.33 -18.92
N ARG A 232 19.31 -3.50 -19.96
CA ARG A 232 20.07 -3.45 -21.21
C ARG A 232 20.87 -2.16 -21.36
N ASN A 233 20.43 -1.07 -20.69
CA ASN A 233 21.02 0.26 -20.83
C ASN A 233 21.29 0.87 -19.47
N SER A 234 22.43 1.53 -19.33
CA SER A 234 22.87 2.19 -18.08
C SER A 234 22.20 3.53 -17.79
N ASN A 235 21.25 3.95 -18.62
CA ASN A 235 20.69 5.31 -18.59
C ASN A 235 19.18 5.35 -18.36
N GLY A 236 18.49 4.21 -18.24
CA GLY A 236 17.03 4.14 -18.19
C GLY A 236 16.49 3.35 -17.01
N PHE A 237 15.21 3.60 -16.74
CA PHE A 237 14.36 2.78 -15.90
C PHE A 237 13.18 2.29 -16.71
N CYS A 238 12.62 1.15 -16.28
CA CYS A 238 11.40 0.61 -16.83
C CYS A 238 10.21 1.50 -16.47
N LEU A 239 9.18 1.40 -17.27
CA LEU A 239 7.91 2.10 -17.05
C LEU A 239 6.79 1.35 -17.77
N VAL A 240 5.56 1.63 -17.37
CA VAL A 240 4.38 1.27 -18.14
C VAL A 240 4.01 2.43 -19.05
N ASN A 241 3.81 2.14 -20.35
CA ASN A 241 3.46 3.16 -21.34
C ASN A 241 1.97 3.52 -21.32
N ILE A 242 1.57 4.47 -22.16
CA ILE A 242 0.18 4.97 -22.26
C ILE A 242 -0.84 3.91 -22.69
N THR A 243 -0.41 2.80 -23.26
CA THR A 243 -1.25 1.65 -23.66
C THR A 243 -1.27 0.52 -22.64
N GLY A 244 -0.49 0.66 -21.53
CA GLY A 244 -0.41 -0.34 -20.49
C GLY A 244 0.65 -1.42 -20.72
N ASP A 245 1.53 -1.23 -21.71
CA ASP A 245 2.61 -2.15 -22.05
C ASP A 245 3.91 -1.78 -21.35
N ALA A 246 4.79 -2.78 -21.19
CA ALA A 246 6.14 -2.56 -20.68
C ALA A 246 6.98 -1.73 -21.67
N ASP A 247 7.73 -0.78 -21.15
CA ASP A 247 8.64 0.08 -21.90
C ASP A 247 9.78 0.56 -20.98
N TYR A 248 10.68 1.39 -21.48
CA TYR A 248 11.74 2.02 -20.70
C TYR A 248 12.04 3.42 -21.25
N ARG A 249 12.54 4.30 -20.39
CA ARG A 249 12.92 5.67 -20.76
C ARG A 249 14.14 6.11 -19.98
N ARG A 250 14.77 7.19 -20.47
CA ARG A 250 15.92 7.80 -19.81
C ARG A 250 15.56 8.31 -18.43
N ALA A 251 16.44 8.07 -17.46
CA ALA A 251 16.20 8.36 -16.05
C ALA A 251 15.90 9.84 -15.72
N ASN A 252 16.38 10.77 -16.56
CA ASN A 252 16.16 12.20 -16.41
C ASN A 252 14.89 12.74 -17.08
N ASN A 253 14.12 11.90 -17.76
CA ASN A 253 12.80 12.28 -18.23
C ASN A 253 11.82 12.33 -17.04
N ALA A 254 10.77 13.14 -17.15
CA ALA A 254 9.72 13.22 -16.13
C ALA A 254 8.46 12.50 -16.64
N PHE A 255 7.98 11.51 -15.82
CA PHE A 255 6.76 10.76 -16.09
C PHE A 255 5.93 10.60 -14.83
N GLY A 256 4.77 9.96 -14.94
CA GLY A 256 3.84 9.73 -13.86
C GLY A 256 4.45 8.91 -12.71
N VAL A 257 3.96 9.16 -11.52
CA VAL A 257 4.36 8.49 -10.29
C VAL A 257 3.14 7.84 -9.67
N ALA A 258 3.05 6.51 -9.68
CA ALA A 258 2.00 5.73 -9.04
C ALA A 258 2.62 4.86 -7.94
N PHE A 259 2.85 5.46 -6.80
CA PHE A 259 3.50 4.79 -5.67
C PHE A 259 2.56 3.82 -4.96
N GLY A 260 3.17 2.78 -4.35
CA GLY A 260 2.53 1.87 -3.42
C GLY A 260 3.02 2.10 -1.99
N PHE A 261 2.27 1.54 -1.03
CA PHE A 261 2.59 1.55 0.41
C PHE A 261 1.84 0.43 1.13
N CYS A 262 2.26 0.15 2.37
CA CYS A 262 1.63 -0.85 3.26
C CYS A 262 1.38 -0.27 4.66
N PHE A 263 0.34 -0.79 5.33
CA PHE A 263 0.10 -0.54 6.75
C PHE A 263 0.48 -1.74 7.61
#